data_96c1ac4a926978cc36e6e1463f98625a
#
_entry.id   96c1ac4a926978cc36e6e1463f98625a
#
_cell.length_a   1.000
_cell.length_b   1.000
_cell.length_c   1.000
_cell.angle_alpha   90.00
_cell.angle_beta   90.00
_cell.angle_gamma   90.00
#
_symmetry.space_group_name_H-M   'P 1'
#
loop_
_entity.id
_entity.type
_entity.pdbx_description
1 polymer ?
#
loop_
_entity_poly.entity_id
_entity_poly.type
_entity_poly.pdbx_seq_one_letter_code
_entity_poly.pdbx_strand_id
1 'polypeptide(L)'
;LEFRRVLFRSIGSCCQGEKSTYTTVVGRSESLFGPYMDKNGNSMLDNHHEVVIHPNASFAGTGHNAEIMTDKKGDDWILYHAYIRDKAKQGRVVMLDRIHWKKGWPYVEGNMPSNEAQAPKF
;
A
#
# COMPACT_ATOMS: atom_id res chain seq x y z
N LEU A 1 -26.48 0.65 2.70
CA LEU A 1 -25.10 0.90 2.31
C LEU A 1 -24.18 0.84 3.52
N GLU A 2 -23.34 -0.16 3.58
CA GLU A 2 -22.37 -0.27 4.66
C GLU A 2 -21.18 0.63 4.37
N PHE A 3 -20.89 1.55 5.27
CA PHE A 3 -19.66 2.32 5.22
C PHE A 3 -18.57 1.51 5.86
N ARG A 4 -17.63 1.09 5.04
CA ARG A 4 -16.45 0.36 5.51
C ARG A 4 -15.26 1.28 5.49
N ARG A 5 -14.46 1.17 6.53
CA ARG A 5 -13.24 1.94 6.66
C ARG A 5 -12.06 1.03 6.41
N VAL A 6 -11.08 1.53 5.69
CA VAL A 6 -9.83 0.84 5.46
C VAL A 6 -8.71 1.54 6.19
N LEU A 7 -7.77 0.76 6.69
CA LEU A 7 -6.60 1.24 7.41
C LEU A 7 -5.35 0.69 6.75
N PHE A 8 -4.59 1.57 6.10
CA PHE A 8 -3.30 1.20 5.51
C PHE A 8 -2.21 1.26 6.58
N ARG A 9 -1.32 0.27 6.57
CA ARG A 9 -0.17 0.19 7.47
C ARG A 9 1.04 -0.34 6.71
N SER A 10 2.21 -0.03 7.25
CA SER A 10 3.46 -0.62 6.79
C SER A 10 3.95 -1.61 7.82
N ILE A 11 4.36 -2.78 7.37
CA ILE A 11 4.93 -3.84 8.21
C ILE A 11 6.31 -4.22 7.70
N GLY A 12 7.09 -4.90 8.54
CA GLY A 12 8.44 -5.33 8.19
C GLY A 12 9.50 -4.28 8.52
N SER A 13 10.71 -4.49 8.01
CA SER A 13 11.84 -3.61 8.28
C SER A 13 11.95 -2.50 7.25
N CYS A 14 12.16 -1.28 7.74
CA CYS A 14 12.43 -0.09 6.92
C CYS A 14 13.93 0.20 6.90
N CYS A 15 14.32 0.97 5.91
CA CYS A 15 15.56 1.79 5.96
C CYS A 15 16.85 0.99 5.91
N GLN A 16 16.82 -0.19 5.33
CA GLN A 16 17.97 -1.08 5.16
C GLN A 16 18.36 -1.28 3.68
N GLY A 17 18.02 -0.31 2.82
CA GLY A 17 18.28 -0.39 1.39
C GLY A 17 17.57 -1.59 0.76
N GLU A 18 18.28 -2.35 -0.06
CA GLU A 18 17.72 -3.51 -0.75
C GLU A 18 17.29 -4.65 0.19
N LYS A 19 17.76 -4.62 1.45
CA LYS A 19 17.38 -5.61 2.49
C LYS A 19 16.09 -5.25 3.21
N SER A 20 15.50 -4.11 2.90
CA SER A 20 14.25 -3.67 3.52
C SER A 20 13.11 -4.59 3.12
N THR A 21 12.31 -4.99 4.11
CA THR A 21 11.14 -5.86 3.90
C THR A 21 9.82 -5.11 4.01
N TYR A 22 9.87 -3.80 4.12
CA TYR A 22 8.69 -2.96 4.27
C TYR A 22 7.64 -3.29 3.21
N THR A 23 6.41 -3.47 3.66
CA THR A 23 5.28 -3.87 2.82
C THR A 23 4.05 -3.08 3.25
N THR A 24 3.31 -2.56 2.30
CA THR A 24 2.06 -1.87 2.58
C THR A 24 0.92 -2.87 2.64
N VAL A 25 0.20 -2.85 3.76
CA VAL A 25 -0.91 -3.75 4.05
C VAL A 25 -2.16 -2.96 4.42
N VAL A 26 -3.29 -3.64 4.46
CA VAL A 26 -4.57 -3.01 4.79
C VAL A 26 -5.44 -3.96 5.60
N GLY A 27 -6.22 -3.37 6.49
CA GLY A 27 -7.34 -4.02 7.16
C GLY A 27 -8.61 -3.22 6.94
N ARG A 28 -9.75 -3.80 7.26
CA ARG A 28 -11.06 -3.18 7.07
C ARG A 28 -11.93 -3.31 8.32
N SER A 29 -12.71 -2.27 8.61
CA SER A 29 -13.65 -2.26 9.73
C SER A 29 -14.96 -1.59 9.33
N GLU A 30 -16.04 -1.99 9.96
CA GLU A 30 -17.33 -1.29 9.87
C GLU A 30 -17.37 -0.05 10.77
N SER A 31 -16.51 0.00 11.78
CA SER A 31 -16.41 1.09 12.76
C SER A 31 -15.07 1.79 12.64
N LEU A 32 -15.06 3.12 12.89
CA LEU A 32 -13.81 3.89 12.98
C LEU A 32 -12.85 3.33 14.03
N PHE A 33 -13.39 2.80 15.11
CA PHE A 33 -12.60 2.29 16.24
C PHE A 33 -12.17 0.84 16.06
N GLY A 34 -12.56 0.20 14.97
CA GLY A 34 -12.24 -1.18 14.69
C GLY A 34 -13.26 -2.17 15.28
N PRO A 35 -12.89 -3.44 15.34
CA PRO A 35 -11.60 -3.98 14.95
C PRO A 35 -11.38 -3.94 13.43
N TYR A 36 -10.14 -3.65 13.02
CA TYR A 36 -9.73 -3.75 11.62
C TYR A 36 -9.26 -5.17 11.35
N MET A 37 -9.79 -5.78 10.31
CA MET A 37 -9.64 -7.21 10.04
C MET A 37 -9.24 -7.48 8.60
N ASP A 38 -8.68 -8.66 8.36
CA ASP A 38 -8.45 -9.18 7.02
C ASP A 38 -9.76 -9.73 6.40
N LYS A 39 -9.67 -10.32 5.22
CA LYS A 39 -10.82 -10.88 4.49
C LYS A 39 -11.46 -12.07 5.21
N ASN A 40 -10.71 -12.72 6.10
CA ASN A 40 -11.17 -13.90 6.85
C ASN A 40 -11.71 -13.54 8.24
N GLY A 41 -11.77 -12.25 8.57
CA GLY A 41 -12.26 -11.80 9.87
C GLY A 41 -11.25 -11.90 11.00
N ASN A 42 -9.95 -11.99 10.68
CA ASN A 42 -8.88 -12.02 11.67
C ASN A 42 -8.33 -10.61 11.91
N SER A 43 -8.03 -10.30 13.17
CA SER A 43 -7.64 -8.96 13.59
C SER A 43 -6.24 -8.56 13.13
N MET A 44 -6.09 -7.31 12.71
CA MET A 44 -4.76 -6.71 12.46
C MET A 44 -3.89 -6.68 13.72
N LEU A 45 -4.50 -6.65 14.91
CA LEU A 45 -3.75 -6.71 16.17
C LEU A 45 -3.01 -8.04 16.33
N ASP A 46 -3.48 -9.08 15.68
CA ASP A 46 -2.85 -10.40 15.68
C ASP A 46 -2.03 -10.64 14.40
N ASN A 47 -1.60 -9.57 13.76
CA ASN A 47 -0.78 -9.58 12.54
C ASN A 47 -1.49 -10.23 11.33
N HIS A 48 -2.80 -10.05 11.22
CA HIS A 48 -3.58 -10.43 10.05
C HIS A 48 -3.92 -9.19 9.21
N HIS A 49 -3.78 -9.31 7.90
CA HIS A 49 -3.96 -8.18 6.98
C HIS A 49 -4.06 -8.69 5.54
N GLU A 50 -4.43 -7.79 4.63
CA GLU A 50 -4.29 -8.03 3.20
C GLU A 50 -3.09 -7.22 2.68
N VAL A 51 -2.32 -7.80 1.78
CA VAL A 51 -1.18 -7.10 1.17
C VAL A 51 -1.67 -6.21 0.04
N VAL A 52 -1.25 -4.95 0.06
CA VAL A 52 -1.54 -3.97 -1.00
C VAL A 52 -0.36 -3.86 -1.95
N ILE A 53 0.84 -3.62 -1.41
CA ILE A 53 2.06 -3.45 -2.20
C ILE A 53 3.20 -4.18 -1.50
N HIS A 54 3.74 -5.21 -2.14
CA HIS A 54 4.93 -5.91 -1.65
C HIS A 54 6.14 -5.61 -2.52
N PRO A 55 7.37 -5.80 -2.00
CA PRO A 55 8.59 -5.67 -2.80
C PRO A 55 8.61 -6.62 -4.01
N ASN A 56 9.36 -6.26 -5.03
CA ASN A 56 9.56 -7.07 -6.21
C ASN A 56 11.05 -7.10 -6.62
N ALA A 57 11.34 -7.58 -7.83
CA ALA A 57 12.72 -7.66 -8.33
C ALA A 57 13.38 -6.29 -8.51
N SER A 58 12.59 -5.24 -8.75
CA SER A 58 13.09 -3.88 -9.02
C SER A 58 13.09 -2.98 -7.79
N PHE A 59 12.17 -3.21 -6.86
CA PHE A 59 11.94 -2.31 -5.71
C PHE A 59 11.89 -3.07 -4.40
N ALA A 60 12.52 -2.52 -3.37
CA ALA A 60 12.49 -3.03 -2.01
C ALA A 60 11.89 -1.97 -1.06
N GLY A 61 11.38 -2.42 0.08
CA GLY A 61 10.93 -1.52 1.13
C GLY A 61 9.74 -0.65 0.74
N THR A 62 8.69 -1.25 0.20
CA THR A 62 7.51 -0.56 -0.32
C THR A 62 6.55 -0.20 0.81
N GLY A 63 6.64 1.01 1.34
CA GLY A 63 5.81 1.38 2.48
C GLY A 63 5.83 2.86 2.82
N HIS A 64 5.42 3.15 4.04
CA HIS A 64 5.29 4.51 4.57
C HIS A 64 4.40 5.37 3.67
N ASN A 65 3.21 4.84 3.36
CA ASN A 65 2.29 5.55 2.48
C ASN A 65 1.76 6.84 3.11
N ALA A 66 1.56 7.82 2.25
CA ALA A 66 0.83 9.03 2.60
C ALA A 66 -0.68 8.79 2.50
N GLU A 67 -1.45 9.83 2.75
CA GLU A 67 -2.90 9.80 2.58
C GLU A 67 -3.28 9.46 1.15
N ILE A 68 -4.36 8.72 0.99
CA ILE A 68 -4.88 8.38 -0.33
C ILE A 68 -5.47 9.63 -0.98
N MET A 69 -5.10 9.87 -2.22
CA MET A 69 -5.55 11.04 -2.99
C MET A 69 -6.47 10.60 -4.12
N THR A 70 -7.52 11.39 -4.35
CA THR A 70 -8.44 11.16 -5.47
C THR A 70 -8.23 12.24 -6.53
N ASP A 71 -8.03 11.82 -7.78
CA ASP A 71 -7.82 12.75 -8.88
C ASP A 71 -9.14 13.28 -9.48
N LYS A 72 -9.05 14.12 -10.49
CA LYS A 72 -10.22 14.73 -11.14
C LYS A 72 -11.12 13.73 -11.87
N LYS A 73 -10.59 12.54 -12.19
CA LYS A 73 -11.37 11.47 -12.80
C LYS A 73 -12.09 10.61 -11.76
N GLY A 74 -11.82 10.81 -10.48
CA GLY A 74 -12.33 9.97 -9.41
C GLY A 74 -11.48 8.73 -9.13
N ASP A 75 -10.28 8.66 -9.67
CA ASP A 75 -9.34 7.57 -9.42
C ASP A 75 -8.55 7.83 -8.14
N ASP A 76 -8.35 6.80 -7.34
CA ASP A 76 -7.61 6.86 -6.08
C ASP A 76 -6.15 6.47 -6.30
N TRP A 77 -5.26 7.18 -5.61
CA TRP A 77 -3.81 7.02 -5.76
C TRP A 77 -3.15 6.91 -4.38
N ILE A 78 -2.15 6.03 -4.30
CA ILE A 78 -1.33 5.87 -3.11
C ILE A 78 0.09 6.37 -3.40
N LEU A 79 0.55 7.29 -2.56
CA LEU A 79 1.92 7.79 -2.57
C LEU A 79 2.68 7.07 -1.47
N TYR A 80 3.82 6.48 -1.79
CA TYR A 80 4.63 5.72 -0.84
C TYR A 80 6.10 5.82 -1.23
N HIS A 81 6.99 5.17 -0.51
CA HIS A 81 8.39 5.14 -0.90
C HIS A 81 8.91 3.72 -1.07
N ALA A 82 10.00 3.61 -1.80
CA ALA A 82 10.71 2.36 -2.01
C ALA A 82 12.18 2.64 -2.31
N TYR A 83 13.00 1.61 -2.26
CA TYR A 83 14.36 1.65 -2.80
C TYR A 83 14.35 1.04 -4.20
N ILE A 84 15.04 1.66 -5.14
CA ILE A 84 15.40 1.01 -6.40
C ILE A 84 16.56 0.07 -6.07
N ARG A 85 16.39 -1.24 -6.25
CA ARG A 85 17.37 -2.23 -5.78
C ARG A 85 18.78 -1.98 -6.30
N ASP A 86 18.90 -1.68 -7.58
CA ASP A 86 20.20 -1.42 -8.21
C ASP A 86 20.83 -0.09 -7.76
N LYS A 87 20.06 0.77 -7.11
CA LYS A 87 20.46 2.11 -6.70
C LYS A 87 20.13 2.39 -5.25
N ALA A 88 20.09 1.36 -4.42
CA ALA A 88 19.65 1.46 -3.02
C ALA A 88 20.49 2.45 -2.20
N LYS A 89 21.76 2.63 -2.56
CA LYS A 89 22.66 3.61 -1.91
C LYS A 89 22.24 5.06 -2.14
N GLN A 90 21.44 5.33 -3.16
CA GLN A 90 20.91 6.67 -3.43
C GLN A 90 19.74 7.03 -2.51
N GLY A 91 19.29 6.10 -1.68
CA GLY A 91 18.18 6.31 -0.77
C GLY A 91 16.83 5.95 -1.37
N ARG A 92 15.79 6.31 -0.66
CA ARG A 92 14.41 6.02 -1.03
C ARG A 92 13.93 6.97 -2.11
N VAL A 93 13.08 6.47 -2.97
CA VAL A 93 12.40 7.27 -4.00
C VAL A 93 10.90 7.29 -3.74
N VAL A 94 10.24 8.34 -4.20
CA VAL A 94 8.79 8.47 -4.10
C VAL A 94 8.14 7.64 -5.21
N MET A 95 7.15 6.85 -4.82
CA MET A 95 6.38 6.00 -5.71
C MET A 95 4.92 6.42 -5.70
N LEU A 96 4.26 6.27 -6.83
CA LEU A 96 2.84 6.59 -6.98
C LEU A 96 2.17 5.48 -7.78
N ASP A 97 1.14 4.87 -7.21
CA ASP A 97 0.36 3.83 -7.88
C ASP A 97 -1.13 4.05 -7.71
N ARG A 98 -1.89 3.59 -8.71
CA ARG A 98 -3.34 3.67 -8.68
C ARG A 98 -3.91 2.57 -7.79
N ILE A 99 -4.87 2.95 -6.96
CA ILE A 99 -5.64 2.00 -6.15
C ILE A 99 -6.89 1.60 -6.92
N HIS A 100 -7.09 0.31 -7.07
CA HIS A 100 -8.31 -0.29 -7.55
C HIS A 100 -9.12 -0.82 -6.37
N TRP A 101 -10.43 -0.90 -6.53
CA TRP A 101 -11.32 -1.40 -5.49
C TRP A 101 -12.09 -2.61 -5.99
N LYS A 102 -12.10 -3.66 -5.20
CA LYS A 102 -12.87 -4.87 -5.49
C LYS A 102 -13.58 -5.31 -4.23
N LYS A 103 -14.92 -5.32 -4.26
CA LYS A 103 -15.75 -5.68 -3.10
C LYS A 103 -15.39 -4.89 -1.84
N GLY A 104 -15.03 -3.62 -2.02
CA GLY A 104 -14.65 -2.73 -0.92
C GLY A 104 -13.23 -2.93 -0.39
N TRP A 105 -12.39 -3.70 -1.08
CA TRP A 105 -10.98 -3.87 -0.74
C TRP A 105 -10.09 -3.15 -1.74
N PRO A 106 -9.13 -2.35 -1.24
CA PRO A 106 -8.18 -1.67 -2.12
C PRO A 106 -7.05 -2.61 -2.53
N TYR A 107 -6.56 -2.45 -3.74
CA TYR A 107 -5.37 -3.16 -4.21
C TYR A 107 -4.66 -2.34 -5.29
N VAL A 108 -3.39 -2.60 -5.46
CA VAL A 108 -2.58 -2.12 -6.57
C VAL A 108 -2.39 -3.27 -7.56
N GLU A 109 -2.35 -2.98 -8.84
CA GLU A 109 -2.18 -3.97 -9.90
C GLU A 109 -0.98 -4.87 -9.63
N GLY A 110 -1.21 -6.18 -9.56
CA GLY A 110 -0.19 -7.17 -9.23
C GLY A 110 0.35 -7.11 -7.81
N ASN A 111 -0.20 -6.25 -6.95
CA ASN A 111 0.26 -6.03 -5.58
C ASN A 111 1.74 -5.62 -5.49
N MET A 112 2.26 -4.97 -6.51
CA MET A 112 3.66 -4.57 -6.64
C MET A 112 3.77 -3.16 -7.19
N PRO A 113 4.92 -2.47 -6.95
CA PRO A 113 5.16 -1.18 -7.58
C PRO A 113 5.13 -1.28 -9.10
N SER A 114 4.52 -0.30 -9.76
CA SER A 114 4.54 -0.19 -11.21
C SER A 114 5.86 0.45 -11.67
N ASN A 115 6.35 0.05 -12.86
CA ASN A 115 7.43 0.74 -13.54
C ASN A 115 6.90 1.87 -14.41
N GLU A 116 5.71 1.68 -14.95
CA GLU A 116 5.03 2.64 -15.81
C GLU A 116 3.54 2.63 -15.50
N ALA A 117 2.93 3.79 -15.52
CA ALA A 117 1.49 3.93 -15.34
C ALA A 117 1.01 5.22 -16.02
N GLN A 118 -0.26 5.26 -16.39
CA GLN A 118 -0.87 6.49 -16.85
C GLN A 118 -0.93 7.49 -15.70
N ALA A 119 -0.47 8.72 -15.95
CA ALA A 119 -0.40 9.73 -14.91
C ALA A 119 -1.79 10.11 -14.39
N PRO A 120 -1.90 10.42 -13.08
CA PRO A 120 -3.14 10.97 -12.53
C PRO A 120 -3.44 12.35 -13.09
N LYS A 121 -4.69 12.76 -12.96
CA LYS A 121 -5.15 14.10 -13.35
C LYS A 121 -5.65 14.87 -12.13
N PHE A 122 -4.71 15.35 -11.37
CA PHE A 122 -5.02 16.23 -10.24
C PHE A 122 -5.43 17.63 -10.67
#